data_ab8893b9973e26f0a01e28563815b5e8
#
_entry.id   ab8893b9973e26f0a01e28563815b5e8
#
_cell.length_a   1.000
_cell.length_b   1.000
_cell.length_c   1.000
_cell.angle_alpha   90.00
_cell.angle_beta   90.00
_cell.angle_gamma   90.00
#
_symmetry.space_group_name_H-M   'P 1'
#
loop_
_entity.id
_entity.type
_entity.pdbx_description
1 polymer ?
#
loop_
_entity_poly.entity_id
_entity_poly.type
_entity_poly.pdbx_seq_one_letter_code
_entity_poly.pdbx_strand_id
1 'polypeptide(L)'
;MIKRNDKRPIYDQLVEILRTKIENEMEPNDRMLSERKICDEYGVSRTTVRLAMAELEYMGYIYKRHGKGTFVAALSQNSQNLMESYSFTDYMRTQGKKPGTKVLSFEVVESTKYFSEKLGITPGEKMIKIMRLRLADDLPMMLERTYLPMKEFIGLTKEKIEQKPLYEIFREDYGEIIKVADEEFSAGIISDKEAKLLEVPGDSPCLKLLRTTYNDDNIVIEFTLSVARSDKFVYRVRHVR
;
A
#
# COMPACT_ATOMS: atom_id res chain seq x y z
N MET A 1 27.14 13.86 4.92
CA MET A 1 28.26 13.80 5.88
C MET A 1 27.69 13.76 7.30
N ILE A 2 28.17 12.88 8.16
CA ILE A 2 27.66 12.71 9.55
C ILE A 2 27.99 13.95 10.38
N LYS A 3 26.96 14.51 11.04
CA LYS A 3 27.08 15.70 11.89
C LYS A 3 27.06 15.28 13.35
N ARG A 4 28.20 15.35 14.05
CA ARG A 4 28.31 14.97 15.47
C ARG A 4 27.54 15.90 16.43
N ASN A 5 27.17 17.11 15.99
CA ASN A 5 26.36 18.08 16.75
C ASN A 5 24.86 17.99 16.45
N ASP A 6 24.40 17.03 15.65
CA ASP A 6 22.97 16.78 15.44
C ASP A 6 22.42 16.01 16.65
N LYS A 7 21.18 16.33 17.07
CA LYS A 7 20.49 15.64 18.17
C LYS A 7 20.07 14.20 17.82
N ARG A 8 20.07 13.85 16.53
CA ARG A 8 19.71 12.51 16.05
C ARG A 8 20.84 11.51 16.30
N PRO A 9 20.51 10.27 16.67
CA PRO A 9 21.51 9.19 16.78
C PRO A 9 22.36 9.06 15.51
N ILE A 10 23.65 8.74 15.70
CA ILE A 10 24.58 8.62 14.55
C ILE A 10 24.15 7.52 13.57
N TYR A 11 23.54 6.44 14.06
CA TYR A 11 23.08 5.36 13.18
C TYR A 11 21.92 5.82 12.27
N ASP A 12 20.98 6.66 12.76
CA ASP A 12 19.89 7.21 11.97
C ASP A 12 20.40 8.09 10.83
N GLN A 13 21.41 8.93 11.12
CA GLN A 13 22.05 9.75 10.10
C GLN A 13 22.74 8.88 9.04
N LEU A 14 23.39 7.78 9.46
CA LEU A 14 24.02 6.83 8.54
C LEU A 14 22.98 6.09 7.69
N VAL A 15 21.84 5.70 8.25
CA VAL A 15 20.70 5.11 7.50
C VAL A 15 20.28 6.05 6.39
N GLU A 16 20.05 7.33 6.71
CA GLU A 16 19.59 8.32 5.73
C GLU A 16 20.61 8.56 4.60
N ILE A 17 21.90 8.64 4.95
CA ILE A 17 22.99 8.80 3.96
C ILE A 17 23.05 7.58 3.03
N LEU A 18 23.07 6.36 3.59
CA LEU A 18 23.16 5.14 2.79
C LEU A 18 21.90 4.92 1.96
N ARG A 19 20.72 5.24 2.50
CA ARG A 19 19.45 5.21 1.76
C ARG A 19 19.52 6.14 0.54
N THR A 20 19.90 7.40 0.73
CA THR A 20 20.04 8.38 -0.36
C THR A 20 21.02 7.90 -1.43
N LYS A 21 22.14 7.27 -1.00
CA LYS A 21 23.11 6.67 -1.93
C LYS A 21 22.53 5.52 -2.73
N ILE A 22 21.77 4.63 -2.08
CA ILE A 22 21.09 3.52 -2.76
C ILE A 22 20.08 4.05 -3.78
N GLU A 23 19.25 5.02 -3.39
CA GLU A 23 18.17 5.55 -4.23
C GLU A 23 18.67 6.31 -5.47
N ASN A 24 19.82 6.99 -5.38
CA ASN A 24 20.30 7.87 -6.45
C ASN A 24 21.51 7.34 -7.22
N GLU A 25 22.28 6.39 -6.68
CA GLU A 25 23.58 6.02 -7.21
C GLU A 25 23.76 4.51 -7.44
N MET A 26 22.81 3.67 -7.03
CA MET A 26 22.97 2.22 -7.09
C MET A 26 21.81 1.53 -7.80
N GLU A 27 22.12 0.45 -8.51
CA GLU A 27 21.11 -0.35 -9.20
C GLU A 27 20.73 -1.62 -8.39
N PRO A 28 19.55 -2.20 -8.63
CA PRO A 28 19.17 -3.47 -8.01
C PRO A 28 20.22 -4.56 -8.23
N ASN A 29 20.54 -5.29 -7.15
CA ASN A 29 21.58 -6.30 -7.05
C ASN A 29 23.03 -5.77 -7.05
N ASP A 30 23.25 -4.47 -7.01
CA ASP A 30 24.56 -3.91 -6.74
C ASP A 30 25.06 -4.34 -5.36
N ARG A 31 26.36 -4.56 -5.28
CA ARG A 31 26.97 -4.98 -4.02
C ARG A 31 27.24 -3.77 -3.13
N MET A 32 26.68 -3.78 -1.92
CA MET A 32 26.98 -2.79 -0.89
C MET A 32 28.44 -2.86 -0.44
N LEU A 33 28.94 -1.71 0.01
CA LEU A 33 30.23 -1.68 0.71
C LEU A 33 30.19 -2.62 1.93
N SER A 34 31.33 -3.24 2.23
CA SER A 34 31.44 -4.04 3.45
C SER A 34 31.33 -3.15 4.70
N GLU A 35 30.84 -3.72 5.82
CA GLU A 35 30.75 -3.01 7.11
C GLU A 35 32.05 -2.29 7.46
N ARG A 36 33.21 -2.94 7.21
CA ARG A 36 34.53 -2.35 7.44
C ARG A 36 34.75 -1.09 6.59
N LYS A 37 34.45 -1.16 5.29
CA LYS A 37 34.61 -0.01 4.39
C LYS A 37 33.68 1.14 4.77
N ILE A 38 32.45 0.83 5.21
CA ILE A 38 31.51 1.85 5.70
C ILE A 38 32.04 2.51 6.99
N CYS A 39 32.62 1.71 7.93
CA CYS A 39 33.26 2.28 9.12
C CYS A 39 34.38 3.27 8.73
N ASP A 40 35.24 2.86 7.78
CA ASP A 40 36.40 3.66 7.35
C ASP A 40 35.95 4.93 6.59
N GLU A 41 34.92 4.82 5.73
CA GLU A 41 34.40 5.94 4.89
C GLU A 41 33.66 7.00 5.71
N TYR A 42 32.84 6.59 6.68
CA TYR A 42 32.00 7.50 7.46
C TYR A 42 32.54 7.80 8.87
N GLY A 43 33.65 7.19 9.29
CA GLY A 43 34.25 7.45 10.59
C GLY A 43 33.38 7.03 11.77
N VAL A 44 32.65 5.92 11.65
CA VAL A 44 31.70 5.41 12.65
C VAL A 44 32.10 4.04 13.19
N SER A 45 31.55 3.68 14.36
CA SER A 45 31.82 2.38 14.98
C SER A 45 31.17 1.24 14.20
N ARG A 46 31.72 0.02 14.35
CA ARG A 46 31.12 -1.20 13.77
C ARG A 46 29.68 -1.44 14.26
N THR A 47 29.42 -1.14 15.52
CA THR A 47 28.05 -1.25 16.09
C THR A 47 27.09 -0.31 15.40
N THR A 48 27.50 0.94 15.15
CA THR A 48 26.69 1.93 14.42
C THR A 48 26.39 1.46 13.00
N VAL A 49 27.39 0.93 12.28
CA VAL A 49 27.19 0.40 10.93
C VAL A 49 26.25 -0.79 10.93
N ARG A 50 26.41 -1.73 11.88
CA ARG A 50 25.54 -2.91 11.98
C ARG A 50 24.08 -2.55 12.26
N LEU A 51 23.84 -1.57 13.13
CA LEU A 51 22.49 -1.05 13.38
C LEU A 51 21.90 -0.39 12.12
N ALA A 52 22.66 0.47 11.44
CA ALA A 52 22.20 1.10 10.20
C ALA A 52 21.94 0.08 9.08
N MET A 53 22.80 -0.92 8.91
CA MET A 53 22.60 -1.97 7.92
C MET A 53 21.43 -2.89 8.27
N ALA A 54 21.18 -3.15 9.55
CA ALA A 54 19.99 -3.91 9.99
C ALA A 54 18.70 -3.14 9.71
N GLU A 55 18.72 -1.82 9.94
CA GLU A 55 17.59 -0.94 9.66
C GLU A 55 17.29 -0.87 8.14
N LEU A 56 18.33 -0.69 7.31
CA LEU A 56 18.16 -0.71 5.85
C LEU A 56 17.67 -2.07 5.32
N GLU A 57 18.08 -3.17 5.95
CA GLU A 57 17.60 -4.53 5.63
C GLU A 57 16.14 -4.69 6.06
N TYR A 58 15.77 -4.17 7.25
CA TYR A 58 14.39 -4.11 7.74
C TYR A 58 13.49 -3.28 6.83
N MET A 59 13.96 -2.11 6.39
CA MET A 59 13.27 -1.23 5.44
C MET A 59 13.23 -1.80 4.01
N GLY A 60 13.91 -2.92 3.73
CA GLY A 60 13.91 -3.58 2.43
C GLY A 60 14.83 -2.96 1.37
N TYR A 61 15.70 -2.02 1.74
CA TYR A 61 16.67 -1.41 0.82
C TYR A 61 17.80 -2.33 0.42
N ILE A 62 18.15 -3.27 1.30
CA ILE A 62 19.26 -4.22 1.09
C ILE A 62 18.84 -5.63 1.54
N TYR A 63 19.55 -6.63 1.04
CA TYR A 63 19.40 -8.01 1.46
C TYR A 63 20.76 -8.70 1.56
N LYS A 64 20.88 -9.67 2.48
CA LYS A 64 22.10 -10.45 2.68
C LYS A 64 22.06 -11.76 1.92
N ARG A 65 23.16 -12.10 1.26
CA ARG A 65 23.43 -13.45 0.75
C ARG A 65 24.55 -14.09 1.57
N HIS A 66 24.23 -15.20 2.21
CA HIS A 66 25.22 -15.91 3.03
C HIS A 66 26.51 -16.18 2.24
N GLY A 67 27.68 -15.81 2.82
CA GLY A 67 28.99 -15.96 2.18
C GLY A 67 29.28 -15.01 1.00
N LYS A 68 28.29 -14.27 0.47
CA LYS A 68 28.47 -13.42 -0.72
C LYS A 68 28.45 -11.92 -0.41
N GLY A 69 27.87 -11.51 0.72
CA GLY A 69 27.80 -10.13 1.15
C GLY A 69 26.38 -9.56 1.15
N THR A 70 26.29 -8.22 1.21
CA THR A 70 25.05 -7.47 1.21
C THR A 70 24.86 -6.80 -0.15
N PHE A 71 23.63 -6.81 -0.65
CA PHE A 71 23.27 -6.33 -1.97
C PHE A 71 22.08 -5.37 -1.88
N VAL A 72 22.00 -4.42 -2.80
CA VAL A 72 20.84 -3.56 -2.97
C VAL A 72 19.66 -4.43 -3.38
N ALA A 73 18.55 -4.31 -2.66
CA ALA A 73 17.31 -4.97 -3.04
C ALA A 73 16.81 -4.36 -4.36
N ALA A 74 16.11 -5.14 -5.15
CA ALA A 74 15.28 -4.56 -6.19
C ALA A 74 14.18 -3.78 -5.46
N LEU A 75 14.48 -2.54 -5.13
CA LEU A 75 13.46 -1.58 -4.78
C LEU A 75 12.63 -1.45 -6.06
N SER A 76 11.45 -2.06 -6.10
CA SER A 76 10.47 -1.49 -6.99
C SER A 76 10.48 0.00 -6.65
N GLN A 77 10.51 0.90 -7.64
CA GLN A 77 10.55 2.35 -7.42
C GLN A 77 9.40 2.87 -6.53
N ASN A 78 8.61 1.97 -6.00
CA ASN A 78 7.47 2.12 -5.09
C ASN A 78 7.79 1.91 -3.60
N SER A 79 9.06 1.74 -3.18
CA SER A 79 9.38 1.56 -1.76
C SER A 79 9.45 2.86 -0.94
N GLN A 80 9.16 4.00 -1.55
CA GLN A 80 9.10 5.28 -0.84
C GLN A 80 7.80 5.53 -0.06
N ASN A 81 6.76 4.72 -0.31
CA ASN A 81 5.53 4.79 0.47
C ASN A 81 5.02 3.37 0.73
N LEU A 82 5.15 2.89 1.96
CA LEU A 82 4.40 1.73 2.47
C LEU A 82 2.89 1.84 2.16
N MET A 83 2.39 3.06 1.93
CA MET A 83 1.02 3.38 1.59
C MET A 83 0.66 3.16 0.11
N GLU A 84 1.59 3.26 -0.82
CA GLU A 84 1.34 2.97 -2.24
C GLU A 84 1.21 1.46 -2.50
N SER A 85 1.83 0.63 -1.68
CA SER A 85 1.72 -0.84 -1.77
C SER A 85 0.36 -1.39 -1.33
N TYR A 86 -0.49 -0.60 -0.68
CA TYR A 86 -1.83 -1.01 -0.25
C TYR A 86 -2.89 -0.88 -1.34
N SER A 87 -2.59 -0.24 -2.48
CA SER A 87 -3.56 -0.18 -3.56
C SER A 87 -3.51 -1.47 -4.41
N PHE A 88 -4.68 -1.97 -4.80
CA PHE A 88 -4.77 -3.07 -5.77
C PHE A 88 -3.99 -2.76 -7.04
N THR A 89 -4.04 -1.52 -7.50
CA THR A 89 -3.35 -1.04 -8.70
C THR A 89 -1.85 -1.28 -8.60
N ASP A 90 -1.24 -0.85 -7.51
CA ASP A 90 0.21 -0.96 -7.32
C ASP A 90 0.61 -2.40 -7.05
N TYR A 91 -0.20 -3.14 -6.27
CA TYR A 91 0.02 -4.57 -6.08
C TYR A 91 0.03 -5.34 -7.40
N MET A 92 -0.88 -5.07 -8.33
CA MET A 92 -0.86 -5.72 -9.66
C MET A 92 0.35 -5.29 -10.49
N ARG A 93 0.74 -4.01 -10.44
CA ARG A 93 1.96 -3.53 -11.11
C ARG A 93 3.23 -4.23 -10.59
N THR A 94 3.36 -4.44 -9.28
CA THR A 94 4.49 -5.19 -8.70
C THR A 94 4.54 -6.65 -9.12
N GLN A 95 3.38 -7.22 -9.50
CA GLN A 95 3.29 -8.57 -10.06
C GLN A 95 3.52 -8.61 -11.59
N GLY A 96 3.88 -7.48 -12.20
CA GLY A 96 4.06 -7.37 -13.64
C GLY A 96 2.77 -7.45 -14.45
N LYS A 97 1.61 -7.25 -13.81
CA LYS A 97 0.29 -7.30 -14.42
C LYS A 97 -0.24 -5.90 -14.72
N LYS A 98 -1.06 -5.78 -15.76
CA LYS A 98 -1.75 -4.54 -16.08
C LYS A 98 -3.04 -4.43 -15.25
N PRO A 99 -3.11 -3.48 -14.28
CA PRO A 99 -4.31 -3.26 -13.50
C PRO A 99 -5.40 -2.60 -14.34
N GLY A 100 -6.65 -3.02 -14.12
CA GLY A 100 -7.84 -2.41 -14.70
C GLY A 100 -8.90 -2.16 -13.63
N THR A 101 -9.78 -1.21 -13.91
CA THR A 101 -10.94 -0.89 -13.04
C THR A 101 -12.16 -0.67 -13.92
N LYS A 102 -13.26 -1.35 -13.57
CA LYS A 102 -14.58 -1.09 -14.14
C LYS A 102 -15.50 -0.62 -13.02
N VAL A 103 -16.01 0.60 -13.11
CA VAL A 103 -16.96 1.13 -12.14
C VAL A 103 -18.35 0.60 -12.48
N LEU A 104 -18.89 -0.23 -11.59
CA LEU A 104 -20.21 -0.87 -11.77
C LEU A 104 -21.36 0.03 -11.30
N SER A 105 -21.15 0.74 -10.17
CA SER A 105 -22.10 1.77 -9.70
C SER A 105 -21.35 2.87 -8.96
N PHE A 106 -21.96 4.06 -8.97
CA PHE A 106 -21.57 5.24 -8.21
C PHE A 106 -22.84 5.92 -7.71
N GLU A 107 -23.03 5.99 -6.41
CA GLU A 107 -24.25 6.45 -5.78
C GLU A 107 -23.91 7.38 -4.60
N VAL A 108 -24.69 8.43 -4.41
CA VAL A 108 -24.68 9.22 -3.16
C VAL A 108 -25.87 8.76 -2.33
N VAL A 109 -25.60 8.26 -1.13
CA VAL A 109 -26.60 7.69 -0.23
C VAL A 109 -26.45 8.24 1.18
N GLU A 110 -27.51 8.16 1.98
CA GLU A 110 -27.42 8.47 3.41
C GLU A 110 -26.77 7.31 4.18
N SER A 111 -25.93 7.65 5.17
CA SER A 111 -25.26 6.65 5.99
C SER A 111 -26.25 5.99 6.95
N THR A 112 -26.20 4.65 7.03
CA THR A 112 -26.85 3.91 8.10
C THR A 112 -25.99 3.97 9.37
N LYS A 113 -26.53 3.58 10.52
CA LYS A 113 -25.78 3.49 11.78
C LYS A 113 -24.47 2.72 11.62
N TYR A 114 -24.49 1.59 10.92
CA TYR A 114 -23.30 0.77 10.68
C TYR A 114 -22.18 1.54 9.93
N PHE A 115 -22.54 2.17 8.80
CA PHE A 115 -21.56 2.89 7.99
C PHE A 115 -21.12 4.21 8.62
N SER A 116 -22.01 4.88 9.40
CA SER A 116 -21.60 6.07 10.13
C SER A 116 -20.57 5.77 11.21
N GLU A 117 -20.71 4.66 11.94
CA GLU A 117 -19.71 4.19 12.90
C GLU A 117 -18.39 3.85 12.22
N LYS A 118 -18.42 3.21 11.03
CA LYS A 118 -17.21 2.86 10.28
C LYS A 118 -16.49 4.06 9.66
N LEU A 119 -17.21 5.09 9.27
CA LEU A 119 -16.68 6.30 8.64
C LEU A 119 -16.45 7.47 9.62
N GLY A 120 -16.84 7.31 10.89
CA GLY A 120 -16.73 8.39 11.87
C GLY A 120 -17.62 9.61 11.55
N ILE A 121 -18.77 9.41 10.90
CA ILE A 121 -19.74 10.46 10.53
C ILE A 121 -21.05 10.29 11.30
N THR A 122 -21.93 11.28 11.26
CA THR A 122 -23.24 11.21 11.90
C THR A 122 -24.20 10.32 11.09
N PRO A 123 -25.04 9.48 11.73
CA PRO A 123 -26.09 8.74 11.00
C PRO A 123 -26.99 9.68 10.18
N GLY A 124 -27.21 9.32 8.91
CA GLY A 124 -27.96 10.15 7.95
C GLY A 124 -27.09 11.13 7.15
N GLU A 125 -25.83 11.37 7.53
CA GLU A 125 -24.92 12.12 6.66
C GLU A 125 -24.69 11.40 5.33
N LYS A 126 -24.50 12.19 4.27
CA LYS A 126 -24.30 11.66 2.92
C LYS A 126 -22.91 11.02 2.80
N MET A 127 -22.89 9.87 2.15
CA MET A 127 -21.67 9.15 1.75
C MET A 127 -21.74 8.76 0.28
N ILE A 128 -20.57 8.64 -0.33
CA ILE A 128 -20.42 8.13 -1.69
C ILE A 128 -20.21 6.62 -1.59
N LYS A 129 -21.03 5.86 -2.31
CA LYS A 129 -20.92 4.40 -2.43
C LYS A 129 -20.50 4.06 -3.84
N ILE A 130 -19.38 3.36 -3.98
CA ILE A 130 -18.79 2.99 -5.24
C ILE A 130 -18.67 1.47 -5.31
N MET A 131 -19.11 0.85 -6.38
CA MET A 131 -18.89 -0.56 -6.66
C MET A 131 -17.95 -0.69 -7.85
N ARG A 132 -16.81 -1.37 -7.65
CA ARG A 132 -15.76 -1.53 -8.68
C ARG A 132 -15.42 -2.99 -8.88
N LEU A 133 -15.27 -3.39 -10.14
CA LEU A 133 -14.63 -4.64 -10.51
C LEU A 133 -13.17 -4.34 -10.84
N ARG A 134 -12.25 -4.99 -10.12
CA ARG A 134 -10.81 -4.82 -10.29
C ARG A 134 -10.29 -5.95 -11.15
N LEU A 135 -9.52 -5.58 -12.18
CA LEU A 135 -9.00 -6.52 -13.16
C LEU A 135 -7.47 -6.53 -13.15
N ALA A 136 -6.91 -7.68 -13.53
CA ALA A 136 -5.50 -7.83 -13.84
C ALA A 136 -5.38 -8.55 -15.19
N ASP A 137 -4.72 -7.90 -16.16
CA ASP A 137 -4.66 -8.38 -17.54
C ASP A 137 -6.07 -8.71 -18.10
N ASP A 138 -7.01 -7.81 -17.87
CA ASP A 138 -8.44 -7.90 -18.21
C ASP A 138 -9.22 -9.03 -17.50
N LEU A 139 -8.58 -9.83 -16.65
CA LEU A 139 -9.23 -10.87 -15.86
C LEU A 139 -9.83 -10.27 -14.57
N PRO A 140 -11.12 -10.53 -14.23
CA PRO A 140 -11.70 -10.15 -12.94
C PRO A 140 -10.97 -10.81 -11.77
N MET A 141 -10.53 -10.00 -10.82
CA MET A 141 -9.76 -10.43 -9.66
C MET A 141 -10.48 -10.19 -8.33
N MET A 142 -11.15 -9.03 -8.23
CA MET A 142 -11.73 -8.58 -6.98
C MET A 142 -12.93 -7.68 -7.23
N LEU A 143 -13.95 -7.79 -6.41
CA LEU A 143 -15.08 -6.89 -6.34
C LEU A 143 -14.94 -6.02 -5.10
N GLU A 144 -14.95 -4.71 -5.24
CA GLU A 144 -14.84 -3.73 -4.14
C GLU A 144 -16.12 -2.92 -3.99
N ARG A 145 -16.55 -2.73 -2.75
CA ARG A 145 -17.61 -1.78 -2.35
C ARG A 145 -16.97 -0.77 -1.42
N THR A 146 -16.72 0.42 -1.95
CA THR A 146 -16.05 1.52 -1.25
C THR A 146 -17.07 2.54 -0.80
N TYR A 147 -16.93 3.01 0.44
CA TYR A 147 -17.75 4.04 1.06
C TYR A 147 -16.85 5.18 1.50
N LEU A 148 -17.18 6.41 1.09
CA LEU A 148 -16.42 7.62 1.38
C LEU A 148 -17.32 8.66 2.03
N PRO A 149 -16.87 9.41 3.05
CA PRO A 149 -17.59 10.57 3.55
C PRO A 149 -17.74 11.61 2.43
N MET A 150 -18.96 11.98 2.06
CA MET A 150 -19.17 12.90 0.93
C MET A 150 -18.54 14.27 1.15
N LYS A 151 -18.47 14.74 2.39
CA LYS A 151 -17.90 16.06 2.73
C LYS A 151 -16.44 16.20 2.37
N GLU A 152 -15.66 15.12 2.43
CA GLU A 152 -14.23 15.09 2.10
C GLU A 152 -14.00 15.01 0.57
N PHE A 153 -15.00 14.51 -0.19
CA PHE A 153 -14.88 14.23 -1.61
C PHE A 153 -15.96 14.94 -2.47
N ILE A 154 -16.22 16.21 -2.16
CA ILE A 154 -17.19 17.02 -2.92
C ILE A 154 -16.74 17.13 -4.38
N GLY A 155 -17.64 16.79 -5.32
CA GLY A 155 -17.35 16.83 -6.75
C GLY A 155 -16.60 15.60 -7.30
N LEU A 156 -16.44 14.53 -6.50
CA LEU A 156 -16.01 13.25 -7.02
C LEU A 156 -17.07 12.67 -7.94
N THR A 157 -16.66 12.21 -9.13
CA THR A 157 -17.57 11.62 -10.12
C THR A 157 -17.10 10.24 -10.56
N LYS A 158 -18.01 9.50 -11.18
CA LYS A 158 -17.71 8.19 -11.76
C LYS A 158 -16.62 8.28 -12.82
N GLU A 159 -16.68 9.28 -13.68
CA GLU A 159 -15.74 9.50 -14.79
C GLU A 159 -14.31 9.70 -14.27
N LYS A 160 -14.13 10.45 -13.19
CA LYS A 160 -12.81 10.62 -12.55
C LYS A 160 -12.22 9.28 -12.12
N ILE A 161 -13.04 8.41 -11.48
CA ILE A 161 -12.60 7.11 -10.97
C ILE A 161 -12.30 6.12 -12.11
N GLU A 162 -12.97 6.27 -13.26
CA GLU A 162 -12.68 5.45 -14.45
C GLU A 162 -11.36 5.85 -15.12
N GLN A 163 -10.96 7.11 -15.00
CA GLN A 163 -9.75 7.65 -15.65
C GLN A 163 -8.49 7.50 -14.79
N LYS A 164 -8.61 7.50 -13.46
CA LYS A 164 -7.48 7.61 -12.55
C LYS A 164 -7.67 6.72 -11.31
N PRO A 165 -6.60 6.10 -10.77
CA PRO A 165 -6.66 5.35 -9.53
C PRO A 165 -7.21 6.18 -8.36
N LEU A 166 -8.06 5.58 -7.53
CA LEU A 166 -8.76 6.29 -6.46
C LEU A 166 -7.82 7.00 -5.48
N TYR A 167 -6.70 6.39 -5.11
CA TYR A 167 -5.72 6.99 -4.18
C TYR A 167 -4.89 8.11 -4.82
N GLU A 168 -4.70 8.08 -6.13
CA GLU A 168 -4.15 9.21 -6.86
C GLU A 168 -5.12 10.39 -6.87
N ILE A 169 -6.44 10.13 -7.03
CA ILE A 169 -7.49 11.14 -6.91
C ILE A 169 -7.50 11.74 -5.51
N PHE A 170 -7.45 10.92 -4.45
CA PHE A 170 -7.41 11.39 -3.06
C PHE A 170 -6.28 12.40 -2.86
N ARG A 171 -5.08 12.05 -3.27
CA ARG A 171 -3.88 12.88 -3.10
C ARG A 171 -3.90 14.15 -3.97
N GLU A 172 -4.20 14.01 -5.26
CA GLU A 172 -3.99 15.08 -6.23
C GLU A 172 -5.18 16.01 -6.38
N ASP A 173 -6.42 15.49 -6.24
CA ASP A 173 -7.61 16.28 -6.43
C ASP A 173 -8.18 16.83 -5.09
N TYR A 174 -7.91 16.11 -3.98
CA TYR A 174 -8.49 16.46 -2.66
C TYR A 174 -7.44 16.76 -1.60
N GLY A 175 -6.15 16.53 -1.86
CA GLY A 175 -5.08 16.74 -0.89
C GLY A 175 -5.08 15.74 0.26
N GLU A 176 -5.84 14.66 0.15
CA GLU A 176 -5.95 13.62 1.17
C GLU A 176 -4.75 12.68 1.13
N ILE A 177 -3.93 12.76 2.16
CA ILE A 177 -2.75 11.90 2.33
C ILE A 177 -3.13 10.73 3.23
N ILE A 178 -3.05 9.51 2.69
CA ILE A 178 -3.28 8.30 3.46
C ILE A 178 -2.11 8.06 4.42
N LYS A 179 -2.40 7.97 5.72
CA LYS A 179 -1.42 7.70 6.76
C LYS A 179 -1.48 6.26 7.27
N VAL A 180 -2.67 5.73 7.46
CA VAL A 180 -2.91 4.37 7.97
C VAL A 180 -3.99 3.70 7.17
N ALA A 181 -3.83 2.42 6.89
CA ALA A 181 -4.87 1.55 6.38
C ALA A 181 -4.92 0.29 7.25
N ASP A 182 -5.99 0.13 7.99
CA ASP A 182 -6.28 -1.08 8.77
C ASP A 182 -6.99 -2.10 7.88
N GLU A 183 -6.50 -3.33 7.87
CA GLU A 183 -7.04 -4.41 7.04
C GLU A 183 -7.37 -5.64 7.88
N GLU A 184 -8.57 -6.16 7.66
CA GLU A 184 -9.03 -7.43 8.23
C GLU A 184 -9.30 -8.43 7.11
N PHE A 185 -8.67 -9.61 7.20
CA PHE A 185 -8.84 -10.70 6.24
C PHE A 185 -9.64 -11.84 6.82
N SER A 186 -10.58 -12.36 6.04
CA SER A 186 -11.33 -13.55 6.40
C SER A 186 -11.61 -14.43 5.18
N ALA A 187 -11.71 -15.74 5.39
CA ALA A 187 -12.16 -16.67 4.36
C ALA A 187 -13.68 -16.58 4.20
N GLY A 188 -14.16 -16.80 2.97
CA GLY A 188 -15.58 -16.78 2.68
C GLY A 188 -15.93 -17.58 1.43
N ILE A 189 -17.22 -17.54 1.11
CA ILE A 189 -17.79 -18.13 -0.11
C ILE A 189 -18.37 -16.98 -0.94
N ILE A 190 -18.19 -17.05 -2.25
CA ILE A 190 -18.70 -16.08 -3.22
C ILE A 190 -20.20 -16.33 -3.42
N SER A 191 -21.00 -15.26 -3.33
CA SER A 191 -22.42 -15.34 -3.66
C SER A 191 -22.64 -15.47 -5.19
N ASP A 192 -23.79 -16.01 -5.61
CA ASP A 192 -24.13 -16.15 -7.03
C ASP A 192 -24.02 -14.85 -7.84
N LYS A 193 -24.37 -13.71 -7.22
CA LYS A 193 -24.25 -12.39 -7.87
C LYS A 193 -22.79 -11.97 -8.08
N GLU A 194 -21.96 -12.23 -7.08
CA GLU A 194 -20.52 -11.92 -7.14
C GLU A 194 -19.78 -12.90 -8.07
N ALA A 195 -20.19 -14.18 -8.09
CA ALA A 195 -19.63 -15.20 -8.96
C ALA A 195 -19.75 -14.84 -10.45
N LYS A 196 -20.91 -14.32 -10.84
CA LYS A 196 -21.14 -13.84 -12.22
C LYS A 196 -20.22 -12.69 -12.61
N LEU A 197 -19.97 -11.74 -11.66
CA LEU A 197 -19.10 -10.59 -11.91
C LEU A 197 -17.62 -10.97 -11.91
N LEU A 198 -17.25 -11.94 -11.09
CA LEU A 198 -15.86 -12.42 -10.96
C LEU A 198 -15.53 -13.56 -11.96
N GLU A 199 -16.52 -13.99 -12.75
CA GLU A 199 -16.37 -15.07 -13.74
C GLU A 199 -15.81 -16.37 -13.12
N VAL A 200 -16.41 -16.76 -11.97
CA VAL A 200 -16.09 -18.00 -11.26
C VAL A 200 -17.35 -18.82 -11.02
N PRO A 201 -17.24 -20.13 -10.75
CA PRO A 201 -18.40 -20.93 -10.32
C PRO A 201 -19.04 -20.37 -9.05
N GLY A 202 -20.36 -20.56 -8.88
CA GLY A 202 -21.04 -20.29 -7.61
C GLY A 202 -20.38 -21.06 -6.47
N ASP A 203 -20.54 -20.58 -5.26
CA ASP A 203 -19.95 -21.17 -4.04
C ASP A 203 -18.41 -21.31 -4.05
N SER A 204 -17.72 -20.63 -4.97
CA SER A 204 -16.26 -20.60 -4.97
C SER A 204 -15.72 -19.98 -3.68
N PRO A 205 -14.60 -20.50 -3.12
CA PRO A 205 -13.96 -19.87 -1.97
C PRO A 205 -13.39 -18.49 -2.35
N CYS A 206 -13.38 -17.58 -1.39
CA CYS A 206 -12.86 -16.23 -1.56
C CYS A 206 -12.09 -15.74 -0.34
N LEU A 207 -11.25 -14.72 -0.57
CA LEU A 207 -10.70 -13.89 0.47
C LEU A 207 -11.58 -12.65 0.60
N LYS A 208 -12.14 -12.42 1.79
CA LYS A 208 -12.83 -11.17 2.14
C LYS A 208 -11.86 -10.25 2.82
N LEU A 209 -11.88 -8.99 2.43
CA LEU A 209 -11.03 -7.93 2.98
C LEU A 209 -11.92 -6.77 3.41
N LEU A 210 -11.77 -6.34 4.65
CA LEU A 210 -12.27 -5.07 5.18
C LEU A 210 -11.10 -4.12 5.28
N ARG A 211 -11.24 -2.90 4.76
CA ARG A 211 -10.22 -1.87 4.89
C ARG A 211 -10.84 -0.59 5.44
N THR A 212 -10.19 -0.01 6.43
CA THR A 212 -10.47 1.34 6.94
C THR A 212 -9.23 2.20 6.73
N THR A 213 -9.36 3.29 5.99
CA THR A 213 -8.25 4.17 5.62
C THR A 213 -8.37 5.50 6.34
N TYR A 214 -7.28 5.94 6.95
CA TYR A 214 -7.19 7.20 7.70
C TYR A 214 -6.22 8.14 7.00
N ASN A 215 -6.55 9.44 7.00
CA ASN A 215 -5.65 10.50 6.52
C ASN A 215 -4.62 10.90 7.62
N ASP A 216 -3.79 11.90 7.33
CA ASP A 216 -2.76 12.42 8.25
C ASP A 216 -3.34 13.11 9.50
N ASP A 217 -4.57 13.59 9.44
CA ASP A 217 -5.34 14.09 10.58
C ASP A 217 -6.04 12.98 11.40
N ASN A 218 -5.80 11.72 11.06
CA ASN A 218 -6.42 10.55 11.67
C ASN A 218 -7.95 10.48 11.50
N ILE A 219 -8.46 11.08 10.42
CA ILE A 219 -9.86 11.02 10.01
C ILE A 219 -10.06 9.83 9.08
N VAL A 220 -11.15 9.09 9.25
CA VAL A 220 -11.52 8.00 8.32
C VAL A 220 -12.00 8.60 7.01
N ILE A 221 -11.27 8.35 5.94
CA ILE A 221 -11.61 8.84 4.58
C ILE A 221 -12.16 7.75 3.67
N GLU A 222 -11.99 6.47 4.04
CA GLU A 222 -12.48 5.34 3.25
C GLU A 222 -12.82 4.15 4.15
N PHE A 223 -13.92 3.48 3.83
CA PHE A 223 -14.24 2.14 4.30
C PHE A 223 -14.57 1.26 3.10
N THR A 224 -13.83 0.16 2.90
CA THR A 224 -13.97 -0.71 1.73
C THR A 224 -14.18 -2.17 2.14
N LEU A 225 -15.17 -2.80 1.50
CA LEU A 225 -15.47 -4.22 1.56
C LEU A 225 -15.07 -4.86 0.24
N SER A 226 -14.15 -5.82 0.27
CA SER A 226 -13.68 -6.50 -0.93
C SER A 226 -13.91 -8.00 -0.88
N VAL A 227 -14.18 -8.58 -2.03
CA VAL A 227 -14.28 -10.01 -2.26
C VAL A 227 -13.32 -10.37 -3.39
N ALA A 228 -12.23 -11.05 -3.07
CA ALA A 228 -11.23 -11.49 -4.03
C ALA A 228 -11.35 -12.99 -4.30
N ARG A 229 -11.25 -13.38 -5.57
CA ARG A 229 -11.23 -14.81 -5.95
C ARG A 229 -9.96 -15.48 -5.45
N SER A 230 -10.10 -16.64 -4.77
CA SER A 230 -8.96 -17.33 -4.14
C SER A 230 -8.05 -18.07 -5.12
N ASP A 231 -8.52 -18.37 -6.33
CA ASP A 231 -7.75 -19.11 -7.33
C ASP A 231 -6.69 -18.26 -8.07
N LYS A 232 -6.80 -16.93 -7.98
CA LYS A 232 -5.93 -15.98 -8.71
C LYS A 232 -5.35 -14.89 -7.82
N PHE A 233 -6.00 -14.58 -6.70
CA PHE A 233 -5.56 -13.52 -5.79
C PHE A 233 -4.84 -14.12 -4.59
N VAL A 234 -3.59 -13.73 -4.39
CA VAL A 234 -2.77 -14.12 -3.24
C VAL A 234 -2.29 -12.85 -2.56
N TYR A 235 -2.61 -12.71 -1.28
CA TYR A 235 -2.08 -11.64 -0.44
C TYR A 235 -0.78 -12.12 0.22
N ARG A 236 0.30 -11.39 0.03
CA ARG A 236 1.61 -11.76 0.59
C ARG A 236 2.08 -10.69 1.56
N VAL A 237 2.32 -11.11 2.80
CA VAL A 237 2.93 -10.28 3.84
C VAL A 237 4.31 -10.85 4.15
N ARG A 238 5.34 -10.00 4.23
CA ARG A 238 6.68 -10.38 4.69
C ARG A 238 6.92 -9.73 6.04
N HIS A 239 7.06 -10.54 7.06
CA HIS A 239 7.57 -10.09 8.36
C HIS A 239 9.08 -10.33 8.41
N VAL A 240 9.83 -9.29 8.78
CA VAL A 240 11.28 -9.37 9.01
C VAL A 240 11.49 -9.13 10.51
N ARG A 241 12.19 -10.04 11.18
CA ARG A 241 12.58 -9.93 12.60
C ARG A 241 14.03 -9.48 12.68
#